data_b2a3bebb1977df9c371519c84d461708
#
_entry.id   b2a3bebb1977df9c371519c84d461708
#
_cell.length_a   1.000
_cell.length_b   1.000
_cell.length_c   1.000
_cell.angle_alpha   90.00
_cell.angle_beta   90.00
_cell.angle_gamma   90.00
#
_symmetry.space_group_name_H-M   'P 1'
#
loop_
_entity.id
_entity.type
_entity.pdbx_description
1 polymer ?
#
loop_
_entity_poly.entity_id
_entity_poly.type
_entity_poly.pdbx_seq_one_letter_code
_entity_poly.pdbx_strand_id
1 'polypeptide(L)'
;MIKFPDNFLWGGAIAANQVEGAYNLGGKGLSTSDMLPNGILSPHQTREERTPGIKDLAIDFYNRYPEDIALFKEMGFTCLRLSIAWSRIFPNGDELEPNEEGLAFYDKIFDELAKHDMQPFVTLSHYEMPYALVENYGGWSDRRVIEFFERYAKTVLERYKDKVKLWLTFNEINMSLHAPFTGVGLQEDASEQDIYQAIHHQLVANAKAVKLCQQIVPNGKIGNMLLGAINYPYTCNPDDVLAAMHENNKWLFFGDVQTRGQYPGYMKRYFRENGIEIQMEAGDLEEIASASVDFISFSYYASGCASADPKQKEVGNIVDSVPNPYLEKSQWGWLIDPKGLRVLLNFLHDRYQKPLFIVENGLGARDEFNENGEIQDDYRISYLNDHLVQAHEAILDGVELMGFTSWGPIDLVANSTAEMSKRYGYIYVDRHDDGRGTLERKRKKSFYWYQDVIRTSGGSLKS
;
A
#
# COMPACT_ATOMS: atom_id res chain seq x y z
N MET A 1 13.93 -2.31 -28.58
CA MET A 1 14.52 -1.66 -27.38
C MET A 1 13.36 -1.19 -26.52
N ILE A 2 13.32 -1.60 -25.28
CA ILE A 2 12.28 -1.20 -24.32
C ILE A 2 12.40 0.30 -24.08
N LYS A 3 11.28 1.02 -24.13
CA LYS A 3 11.22 2.45 -23.80
C LYS A 3 9.84 2.77 -23.21
N PHE A 4 9.83 3.18 -21.95
CA PHE A 4 8.63 3.71 -21.29
C PHE A 4 8.30 5.12 -21.78
N PRO A 5 7.05 5.58 -21.63
CA PRO A 5 6.65 6.94 -22.01
C PRO A 5 7.51 8.03 -21.36
N ASP A 6 7.73 9.15 -22.04
CA ASP A 6 8.58 10.23 -21.52
C ASP A 6 8.05 10.88 -20.23
N ASN A 7 6.74 10.79 -19.99
CA ASN A 7 6.08 11.27 -18.77
C ASN A 7 5.87 10.18 -17.69
N PHE A 8 6.48 9.01 -17.87
CA PHE A 8 6.37 7.90 -16.93
C PHE A 8 7.05 8.24 -15.61
N LEU A 9 6.34 8.03 -14.50
CA LEU A 9 6.86 8.34 -13.17
C LEU A 9 7.65 7.16 -12.61
N TRP A 10 8.90 7.40 -12.29
CA TRP A 10 9.81 6.43 -11.69
C TRP A 10 10.09 6.77 -10.23
N GLY A 11 10.00 5.79 -9.35
CA GLY A 11 10.30 6.05 -7.96
C GLY A 11 10.28 4.84 -7.05
N GLY A 12 10.06 5.12 -5.78
CA GLY A 12 9.87 4.14 -4.73
C GLY A 12 8.72 4.53 -3.81
N ALA A 13 8.31 3.57 -2.99
CA ALA A 13 7.22 3.71 -2.04
C ALA A 13 7.66 3.34 -0.62
N ILE A 14 7.31 4.17 0.35
CA ILE A 14 7.53 3.96 1.79
C ILE A 14 6.24 4.21 2.56
N ALA A 15 6.14 3.68 3.77
CA ALA A 15 5.03 3.92 4.68
C ALA A 15 5.54 4.53 5.99
N ALA A 16 4.84 5.52 6.52
CA ALA A 16 5.22 6.23 7.74
C ALA A 16 5.53 5.28 8.90
N ASN A 17 4.65 4.33 9.18
CA ASN A 17 4.81 3.38 10.29
C ASN A 17 6.02 2.43 10.15
N GLN A 18 6.58 2.28 8.95
CA GLN A 18 7.66 1.34 8.68
C GLN A 18 9.03 2.03 8.57
N VAL A 19 9.06 3.36 8.42
CA VAL A 19 10.32 4.11 8.23
C VAL A 19 10.54 5.22 9.23
N GLU A 20 9.50 5.94 9.68
CA GLU A 20 9.66 7.18 10.43
C GLU A 20 10.28 6.97 11.79
N GLY A 21 9.77 6.02 12.59
CA GLY A 21 10.04 5.97 14.01
C GLY A 21 9.41 7.16 14.74
N ALA A 22 10.09 7.67 15.76
CA ALA A 22 9.65 8.86 16.52
C ALA A 22 8.18 8.77 16.96
N TYR A 23 7.75 7.57 17.40
CA TYR A 23 6.34 7.24 17.68
C TYR A 23 5.71 8.13 18.76
N ASN A 24 6.52 8.75 19.61
CA ASN A 24 6.10 9.60 20.72
C ASN A 24 6.67 11.04 20.65
N LEU A 25 7.19 11.46 19.48
CA LEU A 25 7.72 12.80 19.28
C LEU A 25 6.78 13.67 18.46
N GLY A 26 6.92 14.98 18.59
CA GLY A 26 6.17 15.97 17.82
C GLY A 26 4.66 15.91 18.09
N GLY A 27 4.25 15.51 19.28
CA GLY A 27 2.84 15.41 19.67
C GLY A 27 2.08 14.24 19.03
N LYS A 28 2.77 13.28 18.38
CA LYS A 28 2.13 12.09 17.79
C LYS A 28 1.39 11.25 18.83
N GLY A 29 0.15 10.89 18.54
CA GLY A 29 -0.59 9.86 19.27
C GLY A 29 -0.21 8.45 18.82
N LEU A 30 -0.59 7.44 19.61
CA LEU A 30 -0.44 6.04 19.22
C LEU A 30 -1.37 5.72 18.05
N SER A 31 -0.86 4.94 17.11
CA SER A 31 -1.63 4.38 15.99
C SER A 31 -1.90 2.89 16.19
N THR A 32 -2.80 2.33 15.40
CA THR A 32 -3.01 0.86 15.35
C THR A 32 -1.73 0.11 15.02
N SER A 33 -0.84 0.68 14.19
CA SER A 33 0.46 0.07 13.89
C SER A 33 1.40 0.03 15.10
N ASP A 34 1.33 1.01 16.00
CA ASP A 34 2.11 1.04 17.24
C ASP A 34 1.67 -0.04 18.24
N MET A 35 0.45 -0.59 18.07
CA MET A 35 -0.11 -1.67 18.87
C MET A 35 0.21 -3.06 18.30
N LEU A 36 1.00 -3.15 17.25
CA LEU A 36 1.45 -4.36 16.58
C LEU A 36 2.98 -4.49 16.61
N PRO A 37 3.61 -4.57 17.80
CA PRO A 37 5.06 -4.63 17.92
C PRO A 37 5.69 -5.85 17.24
N ASN A 38 4.92 -6.92 17.03
CA ASN A 38 5.32 -8.15 16.38
C ASN A 38 4.76 -8.30 14.94
N GLY A 39 4.19 -7.21 14.37
CA GLY A 39 3.62 -7.20 13.03
C GLY A 39 2.18 -7.71 12.95
N ILE A 40 1.59 -7.58 11.75
CA ILE A 40 0.15 -7.84 11.51
C ILE A 40 -0.24 -9.32 11.59
N LEU A 41 0.72 -10.23 11.58
CA LEU A 41 0.47 -11.67 11.75
C LEU A 41 0.37 -12.09 13.21
N SER A 42 0.60 -11.17 14.14
CA SER A 42 0.46 -11.37 15.58
C SER A 42 -0.73 -10.58 16.11
N PRO A 43 -1.37 -11.03 17.20
CA PRO A 43 -2.41 -10.25 17.86
C PRO A 43 -1.90 -8.87 18.27
N HIS A 44 -2.77 -7.87 18.18
CA HIS A 44 -2.46 -6.54 18.70
C HIS A 44 -2.39 -6.54 20.23
N GLN A 45 -1.71 -5.53 20.77
CA GLN A 45 -1.62 -5.27 22.19
C GLN A 45 -2.55 -4.14 22.58
N THR A 46 -3.01 -4.12 23.83
CA THR A 46 -3.68 -2.95 24.40
C THR A 46 -2.65 -1.90 24.83
N ARG A 47 -3.12 -0.70 25.20
CA ARG A 47 -2.24 0.39 25.66
C ARG A 47 -1.42 -0.02 26.90
N GLU A 48 -2.03 -0.75 27.83
CA GLU A 48 -1.40 -1.23 29.04
C GLU A 48 -0.39 -2.36 28.78
N GLU A 49 -0.62 -3.16 27.77
CA GLU A 49 0.23 -4.30 27.40
C GLU A 49 1.35 -3.93 26.43
N ARG A 50 1.30 -2.72 25.86
CA ARG A 50 2.22 -2.30 24.80
C ARG A 50 3.67 -2.46 25.21
N THR A 51 4.39 -3.26 24.45
CA THR A 51 5.84 -3.41 24.57
C THR A 51 6.55 -2.60 23.50
N PRO A 52 7.80 -2.14 23.74
CA PRO A 52 8.60 -1.51 22.71
C PRO A 52 8.75 -2.42 21.49
N GLY A 53 8.57 -1.85 20.29
CA GLY A 53 8.74 -2.54 19.03
C GLY A 53 9.83 -1.92 18.16
N ILE A 54 10.28 -2.66 17.16
CA ILE A 54 11.32 -2.18 16.23
C ILE A 54 10.86 -0.93 15.48
N LYS A 55 9.56 -0.76 15.26
CA LYS A 55 8.94 0.41 14.62
C LYS A 55 9.04 1.69 15.45
N ASP A 56 9.31 1.61 16.76
CA ASP A 56 9.41 2.80 17.62
C ASP A 56 10.55 3.74 17.16
N LEU A 57 11.61 3.16 16.60
CA LEU A 57 12.68 3.87 15.93
C LEU A 57 12.65 3.64 14.41
N ALA A 58 12.19 2.50 13.97
CA ALA A 58 12.22 2.04 12.58
C ALA A 58 13.61 2.24 11.96
N ILE A 59 13.71 3.03 10.89
CA ILE A 59 14.99 3.42 10.29
C ILE A 59 15.33 4.89 10.54
N ASP A 60 14.60 5.53 11.47
CA ASP A 60 14.78 6.93 11.85
C ASP A 60 14.63 7.93 10.69
N PHE A 61 13.71 7.65 9.78
CA PHE A 61 13.42 8.56 8.67
C PHE A 61 12.95 9.93 9.18
N TYR A 62 12.31 10.00 10.35
CA TYR A 62 11.88 11.25 10.96
C TYR A 62 13.02 12.29 11.07
N ASN A 63 14.22 11.85 11.40
CA ASN A 63 15.41 12.69 11.51
C ASN A 63 16.29 12.64 10.25
N ARG A 64 16.29 11.54 9.51
CA ARG A 64 17.21 11.26 8.40
C ARG A 64 16.62 11.44 7.00
N TYR A 65 15.39 11.92 6.88
CA TYR A 65 14.73 12.10 5.57
C TYR A 65 15.58 12.92 4.56
N PRO A 66 16.40 13.93 4.94
CA PRO A 66 17.20 14.63 3.94
C PRO A 66 18.28 13.73 3.31
N GLU A 67 18.91 12.85 4.11
CA GLU A 67 19.89 11.87 3.63
C GLU A 67 19.23 10.86 2.70
N ASP A 68 18.09 10.31 3.11
CA ASP A 68 17.38 9.28 2.36
C ASP A 68 16.81 9.82 1.04
N ILE A 69 16.23 11.02 1.05
CA ILE A 69 15.72 11.70 -0.15
C ILE A 69 16.87 12.03 -1.13
N ALA A 70 18.04 12.43 -0.63
CA ALA A 70 19.21 12.66 -1.48
C ALA A 70 19.67 11.37 -2.19
N LEU A 71 19.63 10.23 -1.51
CA LEU A 71 19.93 8.92 -2.10
C LEU A 71 18.87 8.51 -3.16
N PHE A 72 17.60 8.81 -2.94
CA PHE A 72 16.55 8.58 -3.94
C PHE A 72 16.75 9.47 -5.18
N LYS A 73 17.14 10.72 -4.98
CA LYS A 73 17.49 11.61 -6.10
C LYS A 73 18.70 11.11 -6.88
N GLU A 74 19.73 10.64 -6.20
CA GLU A 74 20.91 10.04 -6.83
C GLU A 74 20.50 8.84 -7.71
N MET A 75 19.52 8.05 -7.27
CA MET A 75 18.96 6.92 -8.03
C MET A 75 18.13 7.38 -9.25
N GLY A 76 17.79 8.68 -9.32
CA GLY A 76 17.04 9.26 -10.43
C GLY A 76 15.53 9.30 -10.23
N PHE A 77 15.02 9.13 -9.02
CA PHE A 77 13.58 9.18 -8.77
C PHE A 77 12.96 10.48 -9.23
N THR A 78 11.84 10.37 -9.92
CA THR A 78 10.99 11.50 -10.31
C THR A 78 9.79 11.67 -9.36
N CYS A 79 9.45 10.63 -8.61
CA CYS A 79 8.43 10.69 -7.56
C CYS A 79 8.83 9.83 -6.35
N LEU A 80 8.33 10.20 -5.17
CA LEU A 80 8.36 9.37 -3.97
C LEU A 80 6.94 9.21 -3.45
N ARG A 81 6.48 7.96 -3.37
CA ARG A 81 5.25 7.65 -2.65
C ARG A 81 5.55 7.49 -1.16
N LEU A 82 4.79 8.18 -0.34
CA LEU A 82 4.87 8.11 1.13
C LEU A 82 3.47 8.26 1.73
N SER A 83 3.31 7.95 3.00
CA SER A 83 2.07 8.17 3.72
C SER A 83 2.20 9.25 4.79
N ILE A 84 1.09 9.87 5.15
CA ILE A 84 0.98 10.73 6.32
C ILE A 84 0.40 9.89 7.47
N ALA A 85 1.07 9.87 8.62
CA ALA A 85 0.54 9.25 9.82
C ALA A 85 -0.61 10.12 10.37
N TRP A 86 -1.84 9.63 10.29
CA TRP A 86 -3.03 10.35 10.77
C TRP A 86 -2.86 10.77 12.24
N SER A 87 -2.31 9.93 13.09
CA SER A 87 -2.04 10.23 14.50
C SER A 87 -0.94 11.26 14.77
N ARG A 88 -0.18 11.71 13.75
CA ARG A 88 0.67 12.91 13.87
C ARG A 88 -0.14 14.19 13.70
N ILE A 89 -1.19 14.14 12.91
CA ILE A 89 -2.00 15.31 12.57
C ILE A 89 -3.16 15.48 13.57
N PHE A 90 -3.81 14.38 13.94
CA PHE A 90 -4.83 14.31 14.98
C PHE A 90 -4.47 13.14 15.92
N PRO A 91 -3.78 13.42 17.05
CA PRO A 91 -3.22 12.38 17.92
C PRO A 91 -4.23 11.37 18.44
N ASN A 92 -5.45 11.78 18.76
CA ASN A 92 -6.56 10.90 19.16
C ASN A 92 -7.54 10.64 18.01
N GLY A 93 -7.49 11.42 16.94
CA GLY A 93 -8.31 11.29 15.75
C GLY A 93 -9.61 12.12 15.76
N ASP A 94 -10.14 12.47 16.91
CA ASP A 94 -11.42 13.17 17.10
C ASP A 94 -11.28 14.65 17.48
N GLU A 95 -10.06 15.16 17.61
CA GLU A 95 -9.81 16.57 17.90
C GLU A 95 -10.41 17.50 16.82
N LEU A 96 -10.78 18.70 17.23
CA LEU A 96 -11.26 19.74 16.30
C LEU A 96 -10.12 20.47 15.60
N GLU A 97 -8.98 20.61 16.27
CA GLU A 97 -7.80 21.31 15.77
C GLU A 97 -6.65 20.33 15.53
N PRO A 98 -5.90 20.48 14.43
CA PRO A 98 -4.78 19.62 14.13
C PRO A 98 -3.56 19.94 14.98
N ASN A 99 -2.67 18.95 15.12
CA ASN A 99 -1.34 19.14 15.69
C ASN A 99 -0.41 19.81 14.68
N GLU A 100 -0.05 21.06 14.93
CA GLU A 100 0.81 21.86 14.05
C GLU A 100 2.23 21.28 13.90
N GLU A 101 2.79 20.65 14.93
CA GLU A 101 4.11 20.01 14.83
C GLU A 101 4.10 18.86 13.82
N GLY A 102 3.01 18.09 13.77
CA GLY A 102 2.82 17.03 12.78
C GLY A 102 2.70 17.59 11.36
N LEU A 103 1.92 18.65 11.18
CA LEU A 103 1.80 19.34 9.89
C LEU A 103 3.16 19.90 9.43
N ALA A 104 3.89 20.56 10.32
CA ALA A 104 5.20 21.15 10.01
C ALA A 104 6.25 20.08 9.67
N PHE A 105 6.15 18.88 10.23
CA PHE A 105 7.04 17.78 9.88
C PHE A 105 6.89 17.39 8.40
N TYR A 106 5.66 17.20 7.92
CA TYR A 106 5.43 16.86 6.50
C TYR A 106 5.69 18.04 5.55
N ASP A 107 5.53 19.30 6.00
CA ASP A 107 6.00 20.47 5.23
C ASP A 107 7.48 20.34 4.90
N LYS A 108 8.33 19.99 5.90
CA LYS A 108 9.78 19.82 5.71
C LYS A 108 10.11 18.70 4.72
N ILE A 109 9.37 17.59 4.78
CA ILE A 109 9.56 16.48 3.82
C ILE A 109 9.23 16.93 2.40
N PHE A 110 8.08 17.59 2.20
CA PHE A 110 7.67 18.04 0.86
C PHE A 110 8.59 19.14 0.32
N ASP A 111 9.09 20.02 1.18
CA ASP A 111 10.09 21.02 0.80
C ASP A 111 11.42 20.37 0.41
N GLU A 112 11.82 19.29 1.09
CA GLU A 112 13.02 18.54 0.72
C GLU A 112 12.85 17.81 -0.62
N LEU A 113 11.70 17.18 -0.87
CA LEU A 113 11.40 16.58 -2.16
C LEU A 113 11.43 17.62 -3.29
N ALA A 114 10.87 18.82 -3.05
CA ALA A 114 10.86 19.90 -4.02
C ALA A 114 12.27 20.39 -4.38
N LYS A 115 13.23 20.45 -3.42
CA LYS A 115 14.64 20.79 -3.69
C LYS A 115 15.29 19.82 -4.69
N HIS A 116 14.80 18.60 -4.75
CA HIS A 116 15.30 17.54 -5.61
C HIS A 116 14.46 17.31 -6.87
N ASP A 117 13.50 18.20 -7.19
CA ASP A 117 12.55 18.04 -8.30
C ASP A 117 11.84 16.67 -8.28
N MET A 118 11.52 16.18 -7.09
CA MET A 118 10.86 14.91 -6.87
C MET A 118 9.42 15.14 -6.47
N GLN A 119 8.47 14.59 -7.23
CA GLN A 119 7.05 14.76 -6.99
C GLN A 119 6.59 13.92 -5.78
N PRO A 120 5.96 14.53 -4.75
CA PRO A 120 5.31 13.77 -3.70
C PRO A 120 4.08 13.02 -4.25
N PHE A 121 3.93 11.76 -3.82
CA PHE A 121 2.75 10.95 -4.06
C PHE A 121 2.27 10.43 -2.70
N VAL A 122 1.14 10.94 -2.19
CA VAL A 122 0.77 10.81 -0.78
C VAL A 122 -0.42 9.89 -0.58
N THR A 123 -0.24 8.90 0.30
CA THR A 123 -1.32 8.05 0.82
C THR A 123 -1.85 8.65 2.13
N LEU A 124 -3.16 8.91 2.19
CA LEU A 124 -3.80 9.49 3.37
C LEU A 124 -3.78 8.54 4.58
N SER A 125 -4.00 7.24 4.36
CA SER A 125 -3.96 6.24 5.43
C SER A 125 -3.27 4.96 4.96
N HIS A 126 -2.15 4.62 5.60
CA HIS A 126 -1.37 3.42 5.29
C HIS A 126 -1.28 2.53 6.53
N TYR A 127 -2.36 1.79 6.82
CA TYR A 127 -2.47 0.88 7.96
C TYR A 127 -2.27 1.55 9.32
N GLU A 128 -2.55 2.83 9.40
CA GLU A 128 -2.43 3.64 10.60
C GLU A 128 -3.71 4.45 10.79
N MET A 129 -4.43 4.16 11.85
CA MET A 129 -5.43 5.07 12.38
C MET A 129 -5.07 5.38 13.84
N PRO A 130 -5.47 6.55 14.38
CA PRO A 130 -5.28 6.84 15.80
C PRO A 130 -5.88 5.74 16.68
N TYR A 131 -5.07 5.15 17.55
CA TYR A 131 -5.52 4.03 18.39
C TYR A 131 -6.66 4.43 19.34
N ALA A 132 -6.71 5.69 19.76
CA ALA A 132 -7.81 6.22 20.55
C ALA A 132 -9.18 6.08 19.86
N LEU A 133 -9.22 6.05 18.51
CA LEU A 133 -10.46 5.76 17.77
C LEU A 133 -10.89 4.29 17.92
N VAL A 134 -9.93 3.37 18.09
CA VAL A 134 -10.24 1.97 18.41
C VAL A 134 -10.79 1.86 19.83
N GLU A 135 -10.11 2.50 20.81
CA GLU A 135 -10.49 2.45 22.21
C GLU A 135 -11.86 3.10 22.48
N ASN A 136 -12.13 4.26 21.88
CA ASN A 136 -13.30 5.07 22.20
C ASN A 136 -14.50 4.82 21.28
N TYR A 137 -14.25 4.31 20.04
CA TYR A 137 -15.26 4.19 18.99
C TYR A 137 -15.34 2.79 18.37
N GLY A 138 -14.42 1.87 18.72
CA GLY A 138 -14.36 0.57 18.06
C GLY A 138 -13.89 0.64 16.60
N GLY A 139 -12.99 1.56 16.30
CA GLY A 139 -12.47 1.77 14.95
C GLY A 139 -13.55 2.18 13.93
N TRP A 140 -13.47 1.67 12.72
CA TRP A 140 -14.43 1.97 11.66
C TRP A 140 -15.83 1.37 11.85
N SER A 141 -16.08 0.61 12.93
CA SER A 141 -17.44 0.19 13.26
C SER A 141 -18.34 1.35 13.62
N ASP A 142 -17.78 2.41 14.20
CA ASP A 142 -18.52 3.62 14.52
C ASP A 142 -18.55 4.60 13.35
N ARG A 143 -19.74 4.96 12.91
CA ARG A 143 -19.95 5.85 11.78
C ARG A 143 -19.32 7.24 11.95
N ARG A 144 -19.15 7.73 13.19
CA ARG A 144 -18.50 9.02 13.46
C ARG A 144 -17.09 9.12 12.94
N VAL A 145 -16.39 7.97 12.76
CA VAL A 145 -15.04 7.92 12.19
C VAL A 145 -15.00 8.45 10.76
N ILE A 146 -16.11 8.40 10.02
CA ILE A 146 -16.23 9.04 8.69
C ILE A 146 -15.94 10.55 8.78
N GLU A 147 -16.56 11.25 9.76
CA GLU A 147 -16.36 12.69 9.95
C GLU A 147 -14.93 13.03 10.42
N PHE A 148 -14.36 12.19 11.28
CA PHE A 148 -12.98 12.36 11.75
C PHE A 148 -11.98 12.20 10.61
N PHE A 149 -12.16 11.21 9.75
CA PHE A 149 -11.32 11.02 8.57
C PHE A 149 -11.52 12.14 7.55
N GLU A 150 -12.76 12.61 7.31
CA GLU A 150 -13.06 13.73 6.44
C GLU A 150 -12.33 15.00 6.90
N ARG A 151 -12.36 15.29 8.20
CA ARG A 151 -11.64 16.43 8.80
C ARG A 151 -10.14 16.31 8.60
N TYR A 152 -9.58 15.13 8.87
CA TYR A 152 -8.16 14.84 8.63
C TYR A 152 -7.79 15.02 7.15
N ALA A 153 -8.52 14.40 6.25
CA ALA A 153 -8.30 14.52 4.80
C ALA A 153 -8.36 15.98 4.34
N LYS A 154 -9.39 16.72 4.76
CA LYS A 154 -9.54 18.16 4.44
C LYS A 154 -8.34 18.96 4.92
N THR A 155 -7.90 18.75 6.16
CA THR A 155 -6.78 19.48 6.77
C THR A 155 -5.48 19.28 5.97
N VAL A 156 -5.13 18.04 5.62
CA VAL A 156 -3.89 17.78 4.89
C VAL A 156 -3.97 18.18 3.42
N LEU A 157 -5.13 18.02 2.79
CA LEU A 157 -5.36 18.49 1.41
C LEU A 157 -5.24 20.01 1.31
N GLU A 158 -5.85 20.76 2.24
CA GLU A 158 -5.75 22.23 2.29
C GLU A 158 -4.31 22.69 2.57
N ARG A 159 -3.60 22.03 3.53
CA ARG A 159 -2.22 22.39 3.89
C ARG A 159 -1.26 22.18 2.74
N TYR A 160 -1.38 21.08 2.01
CA TYR A 160 -0.38 20.66 1.03
C TYR A 160 -0.82 20.79 -0.43
N LYS A 161 -1.97 21.41 -0.73
CA LYS A 161 -2.55 21.53 -2.08
C LYS A 161 -1.60 22.09 -3.14
N ASP A 162 -0.64 22.93 -2.75
CA ASP A 162 0.31 23.52 -3.67
C ASP A 162 1.55 22.65 -3.87
N LYS A 163 1.86 21.75 -2.92
CA LYS A 163 3.04 20.88 -2.89
C LYS A 163 2.76 19.47 -3.43
N VAL A 164 1.57 18.93 -3.18
CA VAL A 164 1.20 17.55 -3.51
C VAL A 164 0.07 17.52 -4.52
N LYS A 165 0.28 16.80 -5.63
CA LYS A 165 -0.70 16.68 -6.73
C LYS A 165 -1.20 15.26 -6.95
N LEU A 166 -0.52 14.25 -6.39
CA LEU A 166 -0.93 12.86 -6.47
C LEU A 166 -1.26 12.33 -5.06
N TRP A 167 -2.48 11.78 -4.94
CA TRP A 167 -3.02 11.30 -3.68
C TRP A 167 -3.61 9.91 -3.80
N LEU A 168 -3.57 9.16 -2.71
CA LEU A 168 -4.30 7.91 -2.51
C LEU A 168 -5.08 8.00 -1.20
N THR A 169 -6.22 7.34 -1.14
CA THR A 169 -7.04 7.31 0.07
C THR A 169 -6.49 6.31 1.09
N PHE A 170 -6.84 5.04 0.97
CA PHE A 170 -6.44 3.95 1.88
C PHE A 170 -5.49 3.00 1.16
N ASN A 171 -4.37 2.67 1.82
CA ASN A 171 -3.47 1.63 1.32
C ASN A 171 -4.15 0.28 1.39
N GLU A 172 -4.13 -0.46 0.28
CA GLU A 172 -4.66 -1.83 0.19
C GLU A 172 -5.98 -2.00 0.98
N ILE A 173 -6.97 -1.16 0.66
CA ILE A 173 -8.26 -1.12 1.38
C ILE A 173 -8.91 -2.50 1.50
N ASN A 174 -8.66 -3.39 0.54
CA ASN A 174 -9.16 -4.77 0.51
C ASN A 174 -8.45 -5.69 1.52
N MET A 175 -7.32 -5.29 2.11
CA MET A 175 -6.68 -6.02 3.21
C MET A 175 -7.55 -6.03 4.49
N SER A 176 -8.53 -5.17 4.60
CA SER A 176 -9.50 -5.16 5.71
C SER A 176 -10.23 -6.52 5.88
N LEU A 177 -10.34 -7.31 4.81
CA LEU A 177 -10.91 -8.66 4.86
C LEU A 177 -9.98 -9.70 5.49
N HIS A 178 -8.67 -9.46 5.50
CA HIS A 178 -7.65 -10.42 5.95
C HIS A 178 -6.97 -10.00 7.25
N ALA A 179 -6.92 -8.70 7.51
CA ALA A 179 -6.31 -8.11 8.70
C ALA A 179 -7.24 -7.00 9.25
N PRO A 180 -8.37 -7.36 9.89
CA PRO A 180 -9.39 -6.39 10.30
C PRO A 180 -8.87 -5.35 11.29
N PHE A 181 -7.97 -5.69 12.20
CA PHE A 181 -7.37 -4.70 13.10
C PHE A 181 -6.54 -3.66 12.32
N THR A 182 -5.69 -4.12 11.40
CA THR A 182 -4.85 -3.25 10.57
C THR A 182 -5.68 -2.39 9.61
N GLY A 183 -6.69 -2.96 8.97
CA GLY A 183 -7.48 -2.29 7.94
C GLY A 183 -8.58 -1.38 8.48
N VAL A 184 -9.31 -1.84 9.50
CA VAL A 184 -10.52 -1.16 10.00
C VAL A 184 -10.56 -0.97 11.53
N GLY A 185 -9.51 -1.33 12.26
CA GLY A 185 -9.43 -1.16 13.71
C GLY A 185 -10.38 -2.07 14.51
N LEU A 186 -10.77 -3.21 13.94
CA LEU A 186 -11.58 -4.22 14.61
C LEU A 186 -10.71 -5.32 15.22
N GLN A 187 -11.25 -6.09 16.15
CA GLN A 187 -10.57 -7.26 16.69
C GLN A 187 -10.30 -8.28 15.58
N GLU A 188 -9.27 -9.10 15.75
CA GLU A 188 -8.87 -10.10 14.75
C GLU A 188 -9.94 -11.16 14.47
N ASP A 189 -10.81 -11.42 15.46
CA ASP A 189 -11.93 -12.36 15.39
C ASP A 189 -13.28 -11.72 15.03
N ALA A 190 -13.26 -10.47 14.55
CA ALA A 190 -14.47 -9.75 14.15
C ALA A 190 -15.26 -10.55 13.09
N SER A 191 -16.58 -10.50 13.19
CA SER A 191 -17.46 -11.17 12.23
C SER A 191 -17.38 -10.52 10.84
N GLU A 192 -17.65 -11.29 9.77
CA GLU A 192 -17.76 -10.73 8.43
C GLU A 192 -18.79 -9.59 8.35
N GLN A 193 -19.90 -9.69 9.10
CA GLN A 193 -20.90 -8.63 9.23
C GLN A 193 -20.26 -7.32 9.70
N ASP A 194 -19.45 -7.36 10.76
CA ASP A 194 -18.83 -6.17 11.35
C ASP A 194 -17.74 -5.62 10.43
N ILE A 195 -16.95 -6.50 9.80
CA ILE A 195 -15.92 -6.12 8.85
C ILE A 195 -16.52 -5.40 7.63
N TYR A 196 -17.56 -5.96 7.01
CA TYR A 196 -18.21 -5.32 5.87
C TYR A 196 -18.95 -4.03 6.23
N GLN A 197 -19.50 -3.94 7.44
CA GLN A 197 -20.07 -2.68 7.95
C GLN A 197 -18.98 -1.61 8.09
N ALA A 198 -17.83 -1.94 8.68
CA ALA A 198 -16.70 -1.03 8.79
C ALA A 198 -16.14 -0.61 7.42
N ILE A 199 -16.06 -1.54 6.48
CA ILE A 199 -15.68 -1.28 5.09
C ILE A 199 -16.67 -0.30 4.43
N HIS A 200 -17.98 -0.43 4.67
CA HIS A 200 -18.96 0.53 4.17
C HIS A 200 -18.65 1.95 4.64
N HIS A 201 -18.34 2.14 5.92
CA HIS A 201 -17.95 3.44 6.46
C HIS A 201 -16.67 3.96 5.82
N GLN A 202 -15.65 3.10 5.58
CA GLN A 202 -14.46 3.49 4.84
C GLN A 202 -14.76 3.89 3.39
N LEU A 203 -15.67 3.21 2.71
CA LEU A 203 -16.04 3.54 1.32
C LEU A 203 -16.78 4.89 1.24
N VAL A 204 -17.61 5.22 2.24
CA VAL A 204 -18.23 6.57 2.34
C VAL A 204 -17.14 7.63 2.61
N ALA A 205 -16.21 7.36 3.54
CA ALA A 205 -15.09 8.25 3.83
C ALA A 205 -14.16 8.44 2.61
N ASN A 206 -13.91 7.37 1.87
CA ASN A 206 -13.18 7.43 0.60
C ASN A 206 -13.86 8.38 -0.40
N ALA A 207 -15.16 8.26 -0.57
CA ALA A 207 -15.91 9.13 -1.48
C ALA A 207 -15.79 10.60 -1.09
N LYS A 208 -15.91 10.92 0.20
CA LYS A 208 -15.71 12.27 0.73
C LYS A 208 -14.29 12.79 0.47
N ALA A 209 -13.26 11.99 0.73
CA ALA A 209 -11.88 12.38 0.48
C ALA A 209 -11.58 12.61 -1.01
N VAL A 210 -12.14 11.78 -1.90
CA VAL A 210 -12.03 11.97 -3.36
C VAL A 210 -12.62 13.32 -3.77
N LYS A 211 -13.83 13.64 -3.33
CA LYS A 211 -14.48 14.92 -3.63
C LYS A 211 -13.70 16.10 -3.08
N LEU A 212 -13.22 16.01 -1.84
CA LEU A 212 -12.39 17.05 -1.22
C LEU A 212 -11.13 17.32 -2.04
N CYS A 213 -10.42 16.28 -2.47
CA CYS A 213 -9.21 16.42 -3.30
C CYS A 213 -9.54 17.13 -4.61
N GLN A 214 -10.59 16.71 -5.31
CA GLN A 214 -11.02 17.30 -6.58
C GLN A 214 -11.46 18.78 -6.42
N GLN A 215 -11.96 19.17 -5.26
CA GLN A 215 -12.39 20.55 -4.98
C GLN A 215 -11.24 21.45 -4.49
N ILE A 216 -10.34 20.91 -3.67
CA ILE A 216 -9.33 21.69 -2.94
C ILE A 216 -8.00 21.77 -3.69
N VAL A 217 -7.57 20.69 -4.36
CA VAL A 217 -6.23 20.60 -4.93
C VAL A 217 -6.25 20.96 -6.43
N PRO A 218 -5.70 22.11 -6.83
CA PRO A 218 -5.67 22.49 -8.24
C PRO A 218 -4.86 21.49 -9.08
N ASN A 219 -5.47 20.92 -10.12
CA ASN A 219 -4.87 19.85 -10.97
C ASN A 219 -4.45 18.60 -10.18
N GLY A 220 -4.99 18.42 -8.97
CA GLY A 220 -4.76 17.22 -8.18
C GLY A 220 -5.46 16.00 -8.77
N LYS A 221 -4.88 14.83 -8.55
CA LYS A 221 -5.49 13.54 -8.89
C LYS A 221 -5.45 12.64 -7.67
N ILE A 222 -6.54 11.94 -7.43
CA ILE A 222 -6.66 10.99 -6.33
C ILE A 222 -7.09 9.62 -6.86
N GLY A 223 -6.33 8.59 -6.50
CA GLY A 223 -6.60 7.21 -6.83
C GLY A 223 -7.06 6.40 -5.62
N ASN A 224 -7.53 5.20 -5.88
CA ASN A 224 -7.62 4.15 -4.89
C ASN A 224 -6.29 3.38 -4.81
N MET A 225 -6.17 2.49 -3.82
CA MET A 225 -5.02 1.59 -3.75
C MET A 225 -5.48 0.20 -3.29
N LEU A 226 -5.26 -0.79 -4.14
CA LEU A 226 -5.68 -2.16 -3.96
C LEU A 226 -4.47 -3.08 -3.75
N LEU A 227 -4.60 -4.09 -2.89
CA LEU A 227 -3.75 -5.27 -3.02
C LEU A 227 -4.14 -5.96 -4.32
N GLY A 228 -3.29 -5.89 -5.31
CA GLY A 228 -3.49 -6.50 -6.61
C GLY A 228 -3.05 -7.95 -6.59
N ALA A 229 -4.01 -8.86 -6.61
CA ALA A 229 -3.76 -10.29 -6.73
C ALA A 229 -4.67 -10.87 -7.79
N ILE A 230 -4.10 -11.63 -8.72
CA ILE A 230 -4.87 -12.40 -9.67
C ILE A 230 -4.90 -13.86 -9.24
N ASN A 231 -6.09 -14.44 -9.16
CA ASN A 231 -6.28 -15.87 -8.95
C ASN A 231 -6.63 -16.53 -10.27
N TYR A 232 -5.74 -17.42 -10.74
CA TYR A 232 -6.02 -18.26 -11.89
C TYR A 232 -6.93 -19.43 -11.50
N PRO A 233 -7.75 -19.98 -12.41
CA PRO A 233 -8.33 -21.29 -12.17
C PRO A 233 -7.23 -22.34 -12.07
N TYR A 234 -7.29 -23.21 -11.04
CA TYR A 234 -6.29 -24.26 -10.85
C TYR A 234 -6.25 -25.25 -12.02
N THR A 235 -7.44 -25.52 -12.59
CA THR A 235 -7.57 -26.29 -13.83
C THR A 235 -8.55 -25.58 -14.78
N CYS A 236 -8.68 -26.07 -16.01
CA CYS A 236 -9.69 -25.62 -16.95
C CYS A 236 -11.13 -26.14 -16.66
N ASN A 237 -11.33 -26.86 -15.55
CA ASN A 237 -12.67 -27.24 -15.10
C ASN A 237 -13.51 -25.98 -14.86
N PRO A 238 -14.75 -25.88 -15.43
CA PRO A 238 -15.62 -24.72 -15.21
C PRO A 238 -15.87 -24.39 -13.73
N ASP A 239 -15.85 -25.38 -12.83
CA ASP A 239 -16.01 -25.14 -11.39
C ASP A 239 -14.79 -24.42 -10.81
N ASP A 240 -13.56 -24.74 -11.24
CA ASP A 240 -12.36 -24.00 -10.86
C ASP A 240 -12.35 -22.57 -11.46
N VAL A 241 -12.85 -22.40 -12.68
CA VAL A 241 -13.00 -21.09 -13.32
C VAL A 241 -13.97 -20.21 -12.53
N LEU A 242 -15.11 -20.77 -12.08
CA LEU A 242 -16.06 -20.05 -11.21
C LEU A 242 -15.46 -19.74 -9.84
N ALA A 243 -14.69 -20.67 -9.25
CA ALA A 243 -13.98 -20.43 -7.99
C ALA A 243 -13.01 -19.26 -8.11
N ALA A 244 -12.20 -19.21 -9.17
CA ALA A 244 -11.27 -18.13 -9.44
C ALA A 244 -12.01 -16.78 -9.63
N MET A 245 -13.12 -16.79 -10.37
CA MET A 245 -13.94 -15.59 -10.55
C MET A 245 -14.50 -15.08 -9.21
N HIS A 246 -14.98 -15.96 -8.33
CA HIS A 246 -15.52 -15.59 -7.03
C HIS A 246 -14.42 -15.03 -6.11
N GLU A 247 -13.24 -15.65 -6.05
CA GLU A 247 -12.12 -15.13 -5.27
C GLU A 247 -11.65 -13.76 -5.79
N ASN A 248 -11.56 -13.59 -7.11
CA ASN A 248 -11.23 -12.29 -7.70
C ASN A 248 -12.29 -11.22 -7.40
N ASN A 249 -13.57 -11.55 -7.40
CA ASN A 249 -14.64 -10.62 -7.09
C ASN A 249 -14.56 -10.04 -5.67
N LYS A 250 -14.04 -10.77 -4.69
CA LYS A 250 -13.91 -10.29 -3.29
C LYS A 250 -13.02 -9.07 -3.19
N TRP A 251 -11.89 -9.05 -3.87
CA TRP A 251 -11.00 -7.89 -3.84
C TRP A 251 -11.37 -6.82 -4.87
N LEU A 252 -11.93 -7.21 -6.01
CA LEU A 252 -12.43 -6.27 -7.04
C LEU A 252 -13.62 -5.43 -6.57
N PHE A 253 -14.37 -5.93 -5.59
CA PHE A 253 -15.48 -5.21 -4.97
C PHE A 253 -15.09 -3.77 -4.58
N PHE A 254 -13.97 -3.59 -3.94
CA PHE A 254 -13.47 -2.28 -3.51
C PHE A 254 -13.23 -1.35 -4.71
N GLY A 255 -12.50 -1.83 -5.70
CA GLY A 255 -12.24 -1.08 -6.93
C GLY A 255 -13.52 -0.74 -7.71
N ASP A 256 -14.48 -1.67 -7.75
CA ASP A 256 -15.78 -1.43 -8.39
C ASP A 256 -16.55 -0.31 -7.70
N VAL A 257 -16.61 -0.32 -6.36
CA VAL A 257 -17.32 0.72 -5.62
C VAL A 257 -16.62 2.08 -5.77
N GLN A 258 -15.30 2.11 -5.61
CA GLN A 258 -14.51 3.35 -5.69
C GLN A 258 -14.45 3.97 -7.09
N THR A 259 -14.67 3.17 -8.13
CA THR A 259 -14.60 3.62 -9.53
C THR A 259 -15.96 3.81 -10.17
N ARG A 260 -16.88 2.86 -9.93
CA ARG A 260 -18.23 2.85 -10.55
C ARG A 260 -19.31 3.47 -9.67
N GLY A 261 -18.98 3.76 -8.41
CA GLY A 261 -19.89 4.42 -7.48
C GLY A 261 -21.09 3.59 -7.04
N GLN A 262 -21.00 2.26 -7.12
CA GLN A 262 -22.13 1.38 -6.75
C GLN A 262 -21.66 0.01 -6.28
N TYR A 263 -22.47 -0.59 -5.41
CA TYR A 263 -22.27 -1.97 -4.98
C TYR A 263 -22.58 -2.93 -6.14
N PRO A 264 -21.64 -3.80 -6.53
CA PRO A 264 -21.84 -4.71 -7.65
C PRO A 264 -22.83 -5.84 -7.31
N GLY A 265 -23.52 -6.36 -8.34
CA GLY A 265 -24.53 -7.38 -8.16
C GLY A 265 -24.03 -8.67 -7.51
N TYR A 266 -22.78 -9.06 -7.79
CA TYR A 266 -22.17 -10.25 -7.18
C TYR A 266 -21.96 -10.10 -5.66
N MET A 267 -21.70 -8.88 -5.16
CA MET A 267 -21.61 -8.63 -3.72
C MET A 267 -22.98 -8.57 -3.04
N LYS A 268 -23.99 -8.02 -3.71
CA LYS A 268 -25.38 -8.08 -3.23
C LYS A 268 -25.86 -9.52 -3.07
N ARG A 269 -25.45 -10.40 -3.98
CA ARG A 269 -25.69 -11.85 -3.87
C ARG A 269 -24.94 -12.45 -2.69
N TYR A 270 -23.63 -12.18 -2.57
CA TYR A 270 -22.79 -12.66 -1.50
C TYR A 270 -23.35 -12.29 -0.12
N PHE A 271 -23.71 -11.03 0.08
CA PHE A 271 -24.28 -10.55 1.35
C PHE A 271 -25.57 -11.29 1.69
N ARG A 272 -26.49 -11.43 0.74
CA ARG A 272 -27.74 -12.16 0.96
C ARG A 272 -27.50 -13.64 1.33
N GLU A 273 -26.57 -14.31 0.64
CA GLU A 273 -26.28 -15.73 0.86
C GLU A 273 -25.56 -15.98 2.21
N ASN A 274 -24.84 -14.98 2.74
CA ASN A 274 -24.11 -15.06 4.00
C ASN A 274 -24.81 -14.31 5.14
N GLY A 275 -26.01 -13.79 4.94
CA GLY A 275 -26.78 -13.10 5.99
C GLY A 275 -26.16 -11.79 6.46
N ILE A 276 -25.41 -11.10 5.56
CA ILE A 276 -24.76 -9.83 5.85
C ILE A 276 -25.72 -8.69 5.47
N GLU A 277 -26.05 -7.85 6.45
CA GLU A 277 -26.92 -6.68 6.27
C GLU A 277 -26.16 -5.39 6.57
N ILE A 278 -25.77 -4.65 5.54
CA ILE A 278 -25.07 -3.37 5.68
C ILE A 278 -26.09 -2.29 6.08
N GLN A 279 -25.87 -1.68 7.24
CA GLN A 279 -26.63 -0.54 7.69
C GLN A 279 -26.11 0.71 6.96
N MET A 280 -26.96 1.32 6.14
CA MET A 280 -26.66 2.52 5.35
C MET A 280 -27.57 3.67 5.81
N GLU A 281 -27.02 4.87 5.89
CA GLU A 281 -27.83 6.06 6.07
C GLU A 281 -28.28 6.65 4.74
N ALA A 282 -29.32 7.48 4.81
CA ALA A 282 -29.78 8.22 3.63
C ALA A 282 -28.64 9.11 3.10
N GLY A 283 -28.33 8.99 1.81
CA GLY A 283 -27.27 9.75 1.18
C GLY A 283 -25.93 8.99 1.00
N ASP A 284 -25.72 7.83 1.67
CA ASP A 284 -24.46 7.09 1.54
C ASP A 284 -24.17 6.61 0.11
N LEU A 285 -25.18 6.06 -0.53
CA LEU A 285 -25.03 5.56 -1.91
C LEU A 285 -24.88 6.70 -2.91
N GLU A 286 -25.54 7.82 -2.68
CA GLU A 286 -25.40 9.03 -3.48
C GLU A 286 -24.01 9.65 -3.30
N GLU A 287 -23.48 9.66 -2.08
CA GLU A 287 -22.10 10.10 -1.80
C GLU A 287 -21.10 9.25 -2.57
N ILE A 288 -21.20 7.93 -2.44
CA ILE A 288 -20.34 6.96 -3.15
C ILE A 288 -20.48 7.14 -4.67
N ALA A 289 -21.70 7.28 -5.19
CA ALA A 289 -21.96 7.42 -6.63
C ALA A 289 -21.41 8.71 -7.22
N SER A 290 -21.28 9.77 -6.41
CA SER A 290 -20.80 11.09 -6.84
C SER A 290 -19.28 11.20 -6.87
N ALA A 291 -18.53 10.19 -6.42
CA ALA A 291 -17.10 10.25 -6.21
C ALA A 291 -16.39 9.07 -6.91
N SER A 292 -15.93 9.29 -8.12
CA SER A 292 -15.07 8.33 -8.84
C SER A 292 -13.62 8.75 -8.73
N VAL A 293 -12.74 7.81 -8.40
CA VAL A 293 -11.28 8.04 -8.40
C VAL A 293 -10.75 8.37 -9.79
N ASP A 294 -9.67 9.15 -9.87
CA ASP A 294 -9.12 9.62 -11.14
C ASP A 294 -8.30 8.53 -11.86
N PHE A 295 -7.68 7.64 -11.10
CA PHE A 295 -6.87 6.51 -11.59
C PHE A 295 -6.96 5.33 -10.62
N ILE A 296 -6.56 4.16 -11.08
CA ILE A 296 -6.49 2.94 -10.27
C ILE A 296 -5.04 2.68 -9.91
N SER A 297 -4.75 2.45 -8.65
CA SER A 297 -3.43 2.00 -8.22
C SER A 297 -3.49 0.69 -7.43
N PHE A 298 -2.38 -0.02 -7.45
CA PHE A 298 -2.31 -1.29 -6.76
C PHE A 298 -0.87 -1.68 -6.40
N SER A 299 -0.73 -2.52 -5.38
CA SER A 299 0.47 -3.30 -5.10
C SER A 299 0.42 -4.62 -5.87
N TYR A 300 1.55 -5.11 -6.32
CA TYR A 300 1.66 -6.43 -6.92
C TYR A 300 2.90 -7.14 -6.41
N TYR A 301 2.71 -8.26 -5.74
CA TYR A 301 3.80 -9.09 -5.21
C TYR A 301 3.75 -10.53 -5.68
N ALA A 302 2.53 -11.05 -5.87
CA ALA A 302 2.30 -12.46 -6.18
C ALA A 302 0.94 -12.64 -6.86
N SER A 303 0.77 -13.78 -7.52
CA SER A 303 -0.51 -14.33 -7.96
C SER A 303 -0.82 -15.61 -7.18
N GLY A 304 -2.01 -16.17 -7.40
CA GLY A 304 -2.44 -17.42 -6.81
C GLY A 304 -3.31 -18.22 -7.76
N CYS A 305 -3.80 -19.36 -7.29
CA CYS A 305 -4.87 -20.11 -7.95
C CYS A 305 -6.08 -20.24 -7.02
N ALA A 306 -7.22 -20.56 -7.61
CA ALA A 306 -8.40 -20.97 -6.88
C ALA A 306 -8.92 -22.31 -7.46
N SER A 307 -9.42 -23.18 -6.60
CA SER A 307 -9.99 -24.47 -6.95
C SER A 307 -11.33 -24.67 -6.26
N ALA A 308 -12.23 -25.36 -6.93
CA ALA A 308 -13.47 -25.83 -6.33
C ALA A 308 -13.24 -26.97 -5.31
N ASP A 309 -12.09 -27.65 -5.37
CA ASP A 309 -11.71 -28.64 -4.38
C ASP A 309 -10.99 -27.95 -3.19
N PRO A 310 -11.63 -27.90 -1.99
CA PRO A 310 -11.05 -27.24 -0.83
C PRO A 310 -9.74 -27.88 -0.33
N LYS A 311 -9.43 -29.12 -0.73
CA LYS A 311 -8.21 -29.82 -0.35
C LYS A 311 -6.97 -29.25 -1.05
N GLN A 312 -7.14 -28.49 -2.10
CA GLN A 312 -6.04 -27.86 -2.82
C GLN A 312 -5.54 -26.56 -2.14
N LYS A 313 -6.29 -26.02 -1.17
CA LYS A 313 -5.95 -24.78 -0.50
C LYS A 313 -4.83 -25.00 0.53
N GLU A 314 -3.79 -24.16 0.46
CA GLU A 314 -2.70 -24.10 1.43
C GLU A 314 -2.79 -22.80 2.25
N VAL A 315 -2.36 -22.87 3.51
CA VAL A 315 -2.23 -21.69 4.38
C VAL A 315 -1.11 -20.80 3.84
N GLY A 316 -1.44 -19.58 3.50
CA GLY A 316 -0.49 -18.58 3.02
C GLY A 316 0.12 -17.75 4.16
N ASN A 317 1.09 -16.90 3.81
CA ASN A 317 1.71 -15.98 4.76
C ASN A 317 0.71 -14.91 5.26
N ILE A 318 -0.04 -14.30 4.33
CA ILE A 318 -1.06 -13.28 4.65
C ILE A 318 -2.44 -13.74 4.16
N VAL A 319 -2.50 -14.34 2.97
CA VAL A 319 -3.72 -14.82 2.34
C VAL A 319 -3.55 -16.28 1.93
N ASP A 320 -4.52 -17.10 2.31
CA ASP A 320 -4.57 -18.49 1.89
C ASP A 320 -4.88 -18.59 0.40
N SER A 321 -4.17 -19.45 -0.32
CA SER A 321 -4.37 -19.65 -1.75
C SER A 321 -4.05 -21.08 -2.17
N VAL A 322 -4.45 -21.44 -3.38
CA VAL A 322 -3.97 -22.65 -4.04
C VAL A 322 -2.69 -22.30 -4.77
N PRO A 323 -1.55 -23.02 -4.49
CA PRO A 323 -0.28 -22.74 -5.16
C PRO A 323 -0.38 -22.99 -6.67
N ASN A 324 0.22 -22.11 -7.45
CA ASN A 324 0.37 -22.35 -8.89
C ASN A 324 1.55 -23.31 -9.12
N PRO A 325 1.33 -24.49 -9.73
CA PRO A 325 2.39 -25.49 -9.90
C PRO A 325 3.49 -25.10 -10.90
N TYR A 326 3.29 -24.00 -11.65
CA TYR A 326 4.22 -23.52 -12.67
C TYR A 326 5.12 -22.38 -12.20
N LEU A 327 4.96 -21.92 -10.94
CA LEU A 327 5.66 -20.75 -10.41
C LEU A 327 6.57 -21.12 -9.24
N GLU A 328 7.70 -20.44 -9.18
CA GLU A 328 8.63 -20.53 -8.06
C GLU A 328 8.15 -19.69 -6.87
N LYS A 329 8.56 -20.08 -5.66
CA LYS A 329 8.27 -19.35 -4.42
C LYS A 329 9.50 -18.53 -3.98
N SER A 330 9.27 -17.32 -3.51
CA SER A 330 10.26 -16.51 -2.80
C SER A 330 10.62 -17.13 -1.45
N GLN A 331 11.62 -16.57 -0.76
CA GLN A 331 12.02 -17.01 0.60
C GLN A 331 10.88 -16.89 1.63
N TRP A 332 9.88 -16.03 1.38
CA TRP A 332 8.67 -15.87 2.20
C TRP A 332 7.44 -16.60 1.64
N GLY A 333 7.64 -17.50 0.69
CA GLY A 333 6.58 -18.36 0.14
C GLY A 333 5.68 -17.71 -0.89
N TRP A 334 5.96 -16.47 -1.31
CA TRP A 334 5.16 -15.78 -2.33
C TRP A 334 5.56 -16.24 -3.73
N LEU A 335 4.55 -16.50 -4.56
CA LEU A 335 4.76 -16.94 -5.95
C LEU A 335 5.32 -15.78 -6.80
N ILE A 336 6.39 -16.04 -7.52
CA ILE A 336 7.02 -15.06 -8.41
C ILE A 336 6.37 -15.19 -9.78
N ASP A 337 5.58 -14.18 -10.16
CA ASP A 337 4.80 -14.20 -11.41
C ASP A 337 4.85 -12.86 -12.15
N PRO A 338 5.89 -12.60 -12.94
CA PRO A 338 5.94 -11.38 -13.75
C PRO A 338 4.80 -11.29 -14.79
N LYS A 339 4.38 -12.42 -15.39
CA LYS A 339 3.27 -12.43 -16.36
C LYS A 339 1.93 -12.13 -15.73
N GLY A 340 1.76 -12.50 -14.46
CA GLY A 340 0.57 -12.15 -13.70
C GLY A 340 0.40 -10.63 -13.54
N LEU A 341 1.49 -9.88 -13.45
CA LEU A 341 1.43 -8.42 -13.47
C LEU A 341 0.85 -7.90 -14.80
N ARG A 342 1.29 -8.43 -15.95
CA ARG A 342 0.72 -8.05 -17.27
C ARG A 342 -0.75 -8.42 -17.38
N VAL A 343 -1.12 -9.62 -16.89
CA VAL A 343 -2.52 -10.07 -16.86
C VAL A 343 -3.37 -9.12 -16.02
N LEU A 344 -2.90 -8.77 -14.82
CA LEU A 344 -3.60 -7.86 -13.91
C LEU A 344 -3.76 -6.46 -14.50
N LEU A 345 -2.69 -5.91 -15.10
CA LEU A 345 -2.72 -4.61 -15.76
C LEU A 345 -3.77 -4.54 -16.87
N ASN A 346 -3.76 -5.50 -17.79
CA ASN A 346 -4.77 -5.60 -18.85
C ASN A 346 -6.19 -5.74 -18.27
N PHE A 347 -6.35 -6.62 -17.29
CA PHE A 347 -7.64 -6.85 -16.66
C PHE A 347 -8.21 -5.61 -15.98
N LEU A 348 -7.40 -4.88 -15.20
CA LEU A 348 -7.85 -3.66 -14.52
C LEU A 348 -8.13 -2.52 -15.52
N HIS A 349 -7.29 -2.37 -16.54
CA HIS A 349 -7.48 -1.36 -17.57
C HIS A 349 -8.78 -1.63 -18.37
N ASP A 350 -9.00 -2.86 -18.80
CA ASP A 350 -10.22 -3.24 -19.51
C ASP A 350 -11.48 -3.07 -18.63
N ARG A 351 -11.37 -3.36 -17.33
CA ARG A 351 -12.51 -3.26 -16.40
C ARG A 351 -12.91 -1.81 -16.11
N TYR A 352 -11.94 -0.92 -15.93
CA TYR A 352 -12.20 0.43 -15.41
C TYR A 352 -12.02 1.54 -16.45
N GLN A 353 -11.28 1.31 -17.53
CA GLN A 353 -10.98 2.31 -18.56
C GLN A 353 -10.41 3.60 -17.96
N LYS A 354 -9.51 3.45 -17.01
CA LYS A 354 -8.79 4.52 -16.32
C LYS A 354 -7.30 4.28 -16.34
N PRO A 355 -6.48 5.35 -16.25
CA PRO A 355 -5.03 5.18 -16.05
C PRO A 355 -4.72 4.32 -14.84
N LEU A 356 -3.64 3.55 -14.94
CA LEU A 356 -3.17 2.68 -13.86
C LEU A 356 -1.83 3.16 -13.28
N PHE A 357 -1.55 2.83 -12.04
CA PHE A 357 -0.25 3.05 -11.41
C PHE A 357 0.16 1.82 -10.59
N ILE A 358 1.34 1.28 -10.85
CA ILE A 358 1.94 0.26 -9.99
C ILE A 358 2.62 0.99 -8.83
N VAL A 359 1.96 1.08 -7.68
CA VAL A 359 2.48 1.87 -6.54
C VAL A 359 3.33 1.06 -5.58
N GLU A 360 3.30 -0.26 -5.68
CA GLU A 360 4.20 -1.16 -4.96
C GLU A 360 4.49 -2.41 -5.79
N ASN A 361 5.76 -2.77 -5.87
CA ASN A 361 6.25 -4.06 -6.32
C ASN A 361 7.66 -4.26 -5.77
N GLY A 362 8.04 -5.46 -5.42
CA GLY A 362 9.36 -5.73 -4.89
C GLY A 362 9.51 -7.15 -4.35
N LEU A 363 10.76 -7.53 -4.09
CA LEU A 363 11.13 -8.82 -3.53
C LEU A 363 11.77 -8.65 -2.16
N GLY A 364 11.08 -9.14 -1.13
CA GLY A 364 11.69 -9.30 0.20
C GLY A 364 12.65 -10.46 0.20
N ALA A 365 13.89 -10.22 0.59
CA ALA A 365 14.95 -11.22 0.64
C ALA A 365 15.92 -10.98 1.79
N ARG A 366 16.60 -12.04 2.25
CA ARG A 366 17.73 -11.91 3.16
C ARG A 366 18.96 -11.55 2.34
N ASP A 367 19.50 -10.38 2.64
CA ASP A 367 20.72 -9.90 1.99
C ASP A 367 21.94 -10.35 2.77
N GLU A 368 23.00 -10.72 2.04
CA GLU A 368 24.28 -11.14 2.61
C GLU A 368 25.41 -10.28 2.05
N PHE A 369 26.35 -9.91 2.91
CA PHE A 369 27.57 -9.23 2.50
C PHE A 369 28.57 -10.23 1.93
N ASN A 370 29.18 -9.87 0.81
CA ASN A 370 30.33 -10.59 0.26
C ASN A 370 31.63 -10.24 1.03
N GLU A 371 32.73 -10.85 0.63
CA GLU A 371 34.07 -10.62 1.26
C GLU A 371 34.55 -9.16 1.16
N ASN A 372 34.02 -8.39 0.20
CA ASN A 372 34.33 -6.97 0.02
C ASN A 372 33.41 -6.05 0.80
N GLY A 373 32.45 -6.57 1.57
CA GLY A 373 31.47 -5.78 2.31
C GLY A 373 30.37 -5.16 1.44
N GLU A 374 30.08 -5.77 0.29
CA GLU A 374 29.05 -5.37 -0.67
C GLU A 374 27.90 -6.38 -0.70
N ILE A 375 26.71 -5.92 -1.05
CA ILE A 375 25.54 -6.77 -1.28
C ILE A 375 25.31 -6.92 -2.79
N GLN A 376 25.49 -8.16 -3.29
CA GLN A 376 25.29 -8.53 -4.69
C GLN A 376 23.90 -9.15 -4.85
N ASP A 377 22.86 -8.31 -4.94
CA ASP A 377 21.47 -8.71 -4.93
C ASP A 377 20.89 -8.95 -6.34
N ASP A 378 21.57 -9.78 -7.14
CA ASP A 378 21.16 -10.15 -8.50
C ASP A 378 19.76 -10.77 -8.55
N TYR A 379 19.34 -11.48 -7.51
CA TYR A 379 17.98 -12.02 -7.37
C TYR A 379 16.91 -10.93 -7.36
N ARG A 380 17.17 -9.75 -6.74
CA ARG A 380 16.28 -8.60 -6.75
C ARG A 380 16.26 -7.93 -8.12
N ILE A 381 17.44 -7.81 -8.74
CA ILE A 381 17.57 -7.28 -10.10
C ILE A 381 16.76 -8.12 -11.08
N SER A 382 16.92 -9.47 -11.04
CA SER A 382 16.17 -10.38 -11.92
C SER A 382 14.67 -10.24 -11.72
N TYR A 383 14.19 -10.26 -10.46
CA TYR A 383 12.78 -10.11 -10.14
C TYR A 383 12.19 -8.82 -10.72
N LEU A 384 12.84 -7.68 -10.45
CA LEU A 384 12.36 -6.38 -10.91
C LEU A 384 12.46 -6.21 -12.43
N ASN A 385 13.54 -6.71 -13.05
CA ASN A 385 13.69 -6.73 -14.49
C ASN A 385 12.51 -7.41 -15.16
N ASP A 386 12.20 -8.63 -14.72
CA ASP A 386 11.15 -9.44 -15.33
C ASP A 386 9.76 -8.81 -15.17
N HIS A 387 9.49 -8.19 -14.01
CA HIS A 387 8.23 -7.47 -13.78
C HIS A 387 8.14 -6.19 -14.62
N LEU A 388 9.22 -5.41 -14.73
CA LEU A 388 9.24 -4.20 -15.55
C LEU A 388 9.12 -4.50 -17.04
N VAL A 389 9.71 -5.58 -17.53
CA VAL A 389 9.51 -6.06 -18.90
C VAL A 389 8.03 -6.35 -19.15
N GLN A 390 7.34 -7.03 -18.23
CA GLN A 390 5.91 -7.32 -18.38
C GLN A 390 5.02 -6.07 -18.23
N ALA A 391 5.43 -5.10 -17.41
CA ALA A 391 4.76 -3.80 -17.35
C ALA A 391 4.86 -3.04 -18.68
N HIS A 392 6.03 -3.06 -19.32
CA HIS A 392 6.21 -2.49 -20.66
C HIS A 392 5.37 -3.22 -21.71
N GLU A 393 5.33 -4.55 -21.69
CA GLU A 393 4.48 -5.33 -22.57
C GLU A 393 2.99 -4.99 -22.41
N ALA A 394 2.52 -4.72 -21.18
CA ALA A 394 1.15 -4.26 -20.94
C ALA A 394 0.89 -2.88 -21.59
N ILE A 395 1.87 -1.96 -21.58
CA ILE A 395 1.76 -0.69 -22.31
C ILE A 395 1.61 -0.94 -23.80
N LEU A 396 2.35 -1.89 -24.36
CA LEU A 396 2.22 -2.27 -25.78
C LEU A 396 0.87 -2.93 -26.08
N ASP A 397 0.25 -3.60 -25.10
CA ASP A 397 -1.12 -4.13 -25.19
C ASP A 397 -2.19 -3.00 -25.18
N GLY A 398 -1.81 -1.76 -24.86
CA GLY A 398 -2.71 -0.59 -24.83
C GLY A 398 -3.06 -0.08 -23.44
N VAL A 399 -2.43 -0.60 -22.38
CA VAL A 399 -2.65 -0.12 -21.01
C VAL A 399 -2.05 1.28 -20.82
N GLU A 400 -2.84 2.21 -20.30
CA GLU A 400 -2.36 3.52 -19.88
C GLU A 400 -1.74 3.40 -18.48
N LEU A 401 -0.41 3.25 -18.43
CA LEU A 401 0.36 3.11 -17.19
C LEU A 401 1.11 4.39 -16.87
N MET A 402 0.78 5.02 -15.74
CA MET A 402 1.32 6.33 -15.32
C MET A 402 2.72 6.24 -14.74
N GLY A 403 3.05 5.12 -14.07
CA GLY A 403 4.32 5.01 -13.35
C GLY A 403 4.48 3.71 -12.59
N PHE A 404 5.66 3.59 -12.00
CA PHE A 404 6.07 2.46 -11.19
C PHE A 404 6.85 2.97 -9.96
N THR A 405 6.42 2.59 -8.77
CA THR A 405 7.17 2.80 -7.53
C THR A 405 7.47 1.44 -6.90
N SER A 406 8.76 1.15 -6.71
CA SER A 406 9.17 -0.07 -6.02
C SER A 406 8.90 0.05 -4.52
N TRP A 407 8.45 -1.04 -3.90
CA TRP A 407 8.25 -1.07 -2.47
C TRP A 407 9.58 -1.07 -1.72
N GLY A 408 9.68 -0.17 -0.73
CA GLY A 408 10.83 -0.11 0.14
C GLY A 408 12.14 0.13 -0.62
N PRO A 409 12.35 1.26 -1.32
CA PRO A 409 13.60 1.54 -2.04
C PRO A 409 14.81 1.60 -1.10
N ILE A 410 14.56 1.81 0.16
CA ILE A 410 15.46 1.68 1.31
C ILE A 410 14.92 0.59 2.23
N ASP A 411 15.78 -0.22 2.84
CA ASP A 411 15.36 -1.24 3.78
C ASP A 411 14.52 -0.62 4.90
N LEU A 412 13.38 -1.23 5.16
CA LEU A 412 12.40 -0.77 6.14
C LEU A 412 11.89 -1.94 6.98
N VAL A 413 11.19 -1.63 8.06
CA VAL A 413 10.59 -2.65 8.91
C VAL A 413 9.46 -3.35 8.15
N ALA A 414 9.55 -4.67 7.99
CA ALA A 414 8.49 -5.47 7.37
C ALA A 414 7.21 -5.39 8.20
N ASN A 415 6.07 -5.11 7.56
CA ASN A 415 4.80 -4.92 8.29
C ASN A 415 4.21 -6.25 8.80
N SER A 416 4.43 -7.36 8.07
CA SER A 416 3.88 -8.67 8.42
C SER A 416 4.39 -9.21 9.76
N THR A 417 5.70 -9.10 9.99
CA THR A 417 6.40 -9.75 11.11
C THR A 417 7.25 -8.80 11.96
N ALA A 418 7.21 -7.50 11.66
CA ALA A 418 8.00 -6.46 12.33
C ALA A 418 9.51 -6.78 12.35
N GLU A 419 10.06 -7.24 11.23
CA GLU A 419 11.47 -7.60 11.08
C GLU A 419 12.18 -6.75 10.03
N MET A 420 13.51 -6.59 10.18
CA MET A 420 14.38 -5.92 9.20
C MET A 420 15.02 -6.91 8.24
N SER A 421 15.09 -8.19 8.59
CA SER A 421 15.71 -9.24 7.77
C SER A 421 14.99 -9.50 6.45
N LYS A 422 13.71 -9.15 6.35
CA LYS A 422 12.95 -9.15 5.09
C LYS A 422 13.22 -7.85 4.32
N ARG A 423 14.34 -7.81 3.62
CA ARG A 423 14.84 -6.59 2.97
C ARG A 423 14.33 -6.44 1.55
N TYR A 424 13.82 -5.26 1.22
CA TYR A 424 13.32 -4.89 -0.10
C TYR A 424 14.23 -3.89 -0.83
N GLY A 425 15.06 -3.16 -0.08
CA GLY A 425 15.70 -1.94 -0.54
C GLY A 425 16.81 -2.13 -1.56
N TYR A 426 17.00 -1.13 -2.37
CA TYR A 426 18.23 -0.86 -3.12
C TYR A 426 19.32 -0.27 -2.19
N ILE A 427 18.88 0.26 -1.06
CA ILE A 427 19.70 0.85 -0.02
C ILE A 427 19.57 -0.02 1.23
N TYR A 428 20.67 -0.60 1.66
CA TYR A 428 20.76 -1.32 2.92
C TYR A 428 20.77 -0.32 4.08
N VAL A 429 20.06 -0.67 5.15
CA VAL A 429 20.11 0.04 6.43
C VAL A 429 20.69 -0.89 7.48
N ASP A 430 21.75 -0.46 8.17
CA ASP A 430 22.34 -1.21 9.27
C ASP A 430 21.42 -1.18 10.50
N ARG A 431 20.38 -1.99 10.43
CA ARG A 431 19.37 -2.22 11.45
C ARG A 431 19.00 -3.69 11.43
N HIS A 432 18.92 -4.32 12.59
CA HIS A 432 18.66 -5.75 12.78
C HIS A 432 17.35 -5.99 13.54
N ASP A 433 16.84 -7.22 13.47
CA ASP A 433 15.56 -7.62 14.08
C ASP A 433 15.55 -7.42 15.61
N ASP A 434 16.70 -7.51 16.26
CA ASP A 434 16.89 -7.26 17.69
C ASP A 434 17.03 -5.76 18.05
N GLY A 435 16.86 -4.90 17.05
CA GLY A 435 16.94 -3.45 17.24
C GLY A 435 18.35 -2.88 17.28
N ARG A 436 19.42 -3.70 17.13
CA ARG A 436 20.80 -3.22 17.01
C ARG A 436 21.08 -2.68 15.61
N GLY A 437 22.18 -1.93 15.48
CA GLY A 437 22.69 -1.38 14.25
C GLY A 437 22.98 0.12 14.38
N THR A 438 23.75 0.65 13.44
CA THR A 438 24.20 2.05 13.41
C THR A 438 23.26 2.96 12.61
N LEU A 439 22.27 2.39 11.94
CA LEU A 439 21.42 3.05 10.96
C LEU A 439 22.19 3.61 9.74
N GLU A 440 23.40 3.15 9.49
CA GLU A 440 24.18 3.53 8.31
C GLU A 440 23.46 3.05 7.03
N ARG A 441 23.52 3.88 5.96
CA ARG A 441 22.96 3.57 4.65
C ARG A 441 24.07 3.11 3.72
N LYS A 442 23.86 1.96 3.02
CA LYS A 442 24.79 1.45 2.00
C LYS A 442 24.05 1.13 0.72
N ARG A 443 24.60 1.52 -0.42
CA ARG A 443 24.06 1.18 -1.73
C ARG A 443 24.31 -0.29 -2.03
N LYS A 444 23.28 -1.02 -2.49
CA LYS A 444 23.39 -2.38 -2.98
C LYS A 444 23.67 -2.36 -4.50
N LYS A 445 23.97 -3.51 -5.09
CA LYS A 445 24.16 -3.62 -6.55
C LYS A 445 22.92 -3.16 -7.32
N SER A 446 21.74 -3.50 -6.84
CA SER A 446 20.46 -3.10 -7.40
C SER A 446 20.25 -1.58 -7.43
N PHE A 447 20.90 -0.81 -6.57
CA PHE A 447 20.87 0.66 -6.61
C PHE A 447 21.34 1.21 -7.96
N TYR A 448 22.50 0.77 -8.40
CA TYR A 448 23.09 1.22 -9.67
C TYR A 448 22.35 0.67 -10.89
N TRP A 449 21.83 -0.55 -10.77
CA TRP A 449 20.99 -1.14 -11.81
C TRP A 449 19.69 -0.33 -12.00
N TYR A 450 18.98 0.01 -10.91
CA TYR A 450 17.73 0.76 -11.02
C TYR A 450 17.96 2.21 -11.47
N GLN A 451 19.07 2.82 -11.04
CA GLN A 451 19.53 4.11 -11.56
C GLN A 451 19.68 4.07 -13.09
N ASP A 452 20.26 3.01 -13.64
CA ASP A 452 20.43 2.85 -15.09
C ASP A 452 19.09 2.61 -15.79
N VAL A 453 18.19 1.84 -15.21
CA VAL A 453 16.81 1.64 -15.71
C VAL A 453 16.09 2.98 -15.84
N ILE A 454 16.11 3.80 -14.81
CA ILE A 454 15.46 5.12 -14.82
C ILE A 454 16.12 6.04 -15.86
N ARG A 455 17.45 6.15 -15.84
CA ARG A 455 18.22 6.99 -16.76
C ARG A 455 17.95 6.66 -18.24
N THR A 456 17.72 5.40 -18.55
CA THR A 456 17.47 4.91 -19.92
C THR A 456 15.99 4.77 -20.26
N SER A 457 15.08 5.16 -19.35
CA SER A 457 13.63 4.94 -19.47
C SER A 457 13.30 3.47 -19.81
N GLY A 458 13.96 2.52 -19.15
CA GLY A 458 13.81 1.09 -19.37
C GLY A 458 14.73 0.50 -20.45
N GLY A 459 15.54 1.31 -21.14
CA GLY A 459 16.38 0.84 -22.25
C GLY A 459 17.47 -0.18 -21.85
N SER A 460 17.83 -0.25 -20.56
CA SER A 460 18.79 -1.22 -20.03
C SER A 460 18.15 -2.55 -19.56
N LEU A 461 16.81 -2.66 -19.59
CA LEU A 461 16.12 -3.88 -19.26
C LEU A 461 16.43 -4.99 -20.27
N LYS A 462 16.52 -6.21 -19.78
CA LYS A 462 16.78 -7.41 -20.58
C LYS A 462 15.48 -8.16 -20.80
N SER A 463 15.05 -8.24 -22.07
CA SER A 463 13.86 -8.99 -22.51
C SER A 463 14.20 -10.46 -22.74
#